data_60fd21a7b7fcfa0d8ffd710bbd9d631e
#
_entry.id   60fd21a7b7fcfa0d8ffd710bbd9d631e
#
_cell.length_a   1.000
_cell.length_b   1.000
_cell.length_c   1.000
_cell.angle_alpha   90.00
_cell.angle_beta   90.00
_cell.angle_gamma   90.00
#
_symmetry.space_group_name_H-M   'P 1'
#
loop_
_entity.id
_entity.type
_entity.pdbx_description
1 polymer ?
#
loop_
_entity_poly.entity_id
_entity_poly.type
_entity_poly.pdbx_seq_one_letter_code
_entity_poly.pdbx_strand_id
1 'polypeptide(L)'
;MKRLSLLAILLSTLVCAQPAWAKSQTISLTIPTMDCSTCPITIKAALKRVPGVYSAKVSYARREAVVVFDDEKTSLDDLKKATTEAGYPSFVKTILN
;
A
#
# COMPACT_ATOMS: atom_id res chain seq x y z
N MET A 1 43.24 -27.66 -10.59
CA MET A 1 42.63 -27.51 -9.28
C MET A 1 42.30 -26.07 -8.91
N LYS A 2 43.16 -25.11 -9.21
CA LYS A 2 42.87 -23.69 -8.94
C LYS A 2 41.73 -23.14 -9.78
N ARG A 3 41.49 -23.72 -10.93
CA ARG A 3 40.40 -23.28 -11.83
C ARG A 3 39.02 -23.69 -11.34
N LEU A 4 38.90 -24.77 -10.61
CA LEU A 4 37.65 -25.25 -10.02
C LEU A 4 37.20 -24.41 -8.84
N SER A 5 38.18 -23.88 -8.08
CA SER A 5 37.89 -23.00 -6.94
C SER A 5 37.32 -21.62 -7.40
N LEU A 6 37.84 -21.12 -8.52
CA LEU A 6 37.36 -19.87 -9.10
C LEU A 6 35.96 -19.99 -9.66
N LEU A 7 35.61 -21.13 -10.23
CA LEU A 7 34.26 -21.40 -10.71
C LEU A 7 33.25 -21.54 -9.57
N ALA A 8 33.64 -22.12 -8.46
CA ALA A 8 32.81 -22.26 -7.27
C ALA A 8 32.50 -20.89 -6.62
N ILE A 9 33.47 -19.99 -6.65
CA ILE A 9 33.32 -18.65 -6.11
C ILE A 9 32.37 -17.80 -6.98
N LEU A 10 32.46 -17.97 -8.28
CA LEU A 10 31.57 -17.27 -9.22
C LEU A 10 30.12 -17.72 -9.11
N LEU A 11 29.86 -18.97 -8.76
CA LEU A 11 28.51 -19.48 -8.58
C LEU A 11 27.88 -19.01 -7.26
N SER A 12 28.68 -18.69 -6.25
CA SER A 12 28.16 -18.26 -4.97
C SER A 12 27.68 -16.79 -4.97
N THR A 13 28.09 -16.00 -5.95
CA THR A 13 27.65 -14.60 -6.03
C THR A 13 26.30 -14.40 -6.69
N LEU A 14 25.74 -15.43 -7.28
CA LEU A 14 24.43 -15.32 -7.94
C LEU A 14 23.24 -15.43 -7.00
N VAL A 15 23.46 -15.77 -5.74
CA VAL A 15 22.39 -16.04 -4.77
C VAL A 15 21.87 -14.76 -4.10
N CYS A 16 22.56 -13.63 -4.27
CA CYS A 16 22.18 -12.38 -3.60
C CYS A 16 21.29 -11.46 -4.44
N ALA A 17 20.86 -11.88 -5.62
CA ALA A 17 20.02 -11.08 -6.50
C ALA A 17 18.53 -11.39 -6.29
N GLN A 18 18.08 -11.40 -5.05
CA GLN A 18 16.65 -11.42 -4.81
C GLN A 18 16.10 -10.00 -4.94
N PRO A 19 15.13 -9.78 -5.83
CA PRO A 19 14.48 -8.49 -5.87
C PRO A 19 13.85 -8.23 -4.50
N ALA A 20 14.18 -7.10 -3.92
CA ALA A 20 13.45 -6.61 -2.77
C ALA A 20 12.03 -6.33 -3.26
N TRP A 21 11.17 -7.29 -3.12
CA TRP A 21 9.76 -7.10 -3.42
C TRP A 21 9.22 -6.09 -2.42
N ALA A 22 8.83 -4.93 -2.95
CA ALA A 22 8.01 -4.01 -2.22
C ALA A 22 6.81 -4.79 -1.69
N LYS A 23 6.67 -4.87 -0.39
CA LYS A 23 5.57 -5.60 0.23
C LYS A 23 4.31 -4.78 0.06
N SER A 24 3.47 -5.16 -0.90
CA SER A 24 2.17 -4.56 -1.00
C SER A 24 1.27 -5.07 0.12
N GLN A 25 0.64 -4.15 0.81
CA GLN A 25 -0.36 -4.46 1.83
C GLN A 25 -1.72 -3.98 1.35
N THR A 26 -2.74 -4.74 1.71
CA THR A 26 -4.13 -4.37 1.45
C THR A 26 -4.82 -4.14 2.78
N ILE A 27 -5.43 -2.97 2.92
CA ILE A 27 -6.18 -2.63 4.13
C ILE A 27 -7.57 -2.13 3.76
N SER A 28 -8.49 -2.29 4.70
CA SER A 28 -9.82 -1.72 4.61
C SER A 28 -9.96 -0.63 5.66
N LEU A 29 -10.33 0.56 5.22
CA LEU A 29 -10.59 1.71 6.09
C LEU A 29 -12.08 1.96 6.18
N THR A 30 -12.57 2.22 7.37
CA THR A 30 -13.94 2.68 7.59
C THR A 30 -13.97 4.20 7.60
N ILE A 31 -14.87 4.78 6.81
CA ILE A 31 -15.02 6.22 6.71
C ILE A 31 -16.47 6.60 7.04
N PRO A 32 -16.80 6.76 8.33
CA PRO A 32 -18.19 6.96 8.75
C PRO A 32 -18.83 8.23 8.25
N THR A 33 -18.04 9.25 7.95
CA THR A 33 -18.52 10.56 7.49
C THR A 33 -18.75 10.62 5.99
N MET A 34 -18.55 9.52 5.27
CA MET A 34 -18.81 9.45 3.83
C MET A 34 -20.31 9.36 3.59
N ASP A 35 -20.96 10.50 3.47
CA ASP A 35 -22.43 10.60 3.38
C ASP A 35 -22.93 11.22 2.09
N CYS A 36 -22.07 11.41 1.09
CA CYS A 36 -22.47 11.95 -0.21
C CYS A 36 -22.00 11.04 -1.36
N SER A 37 -22.74 11.06 -2.47
CA SER A 37 -22.44 10.20 -3.61
C SER A 37 -21.14 10.56 -4.33
N THR A 38 -20.64 11.78 -4.18
CA THR A 38 -19.38 12.24 -4.76
C THR A 38 -18.19 12.10 -3.82
N CYS A 39 -18.45 11.81 -2.55
CA CYS A 39 -17.38 11.62 -1.54
C CYS A 39 -16.39 10.52 -1.91
N PRO A 40 -16.80 9.37 -2.46
CA PRO A 40 -15.86 8.34 -2.86
C PRO A 40 -14.80 8.81 -3.85
N ILE A 41 -15.17 9.70 -4.77
CA ILE A 41 -14.23 10.25 -5.75
C ILE A 41 -13.16 11.09 -5.07
N THR A 42 -13.56 11.94 -4.13
CA THR A 42 -12.64 12.78 -3.35
C THR A 42 -11.70 11.94 -2.50
N ILE A 43 -12.22 10.94 -1.82
CA ILE A 43 -11.44 10.05 -0.96
C ILE A 43 -10.45 9.24 -1.79
N LYS A 44 -10.90 8.68 -2.90
CA LYS A 44 -10.03 7.94 -3.81
C LYS A 44 -8.90 8.81 -4.33
N ALA A 45 -9.19 10.03 -4.74
CA ALA A 45 -8.19 10.97 -5.23
C ALA A 45 -7.17 11.31 -4.13
N ALA A 46 -7.62 11.52 -2.90
CA ALA A 46 -6.74 11.80 -1.77
C ALA A 46 -5.81 10.63 -1.48
N LEU A 47 -6.33 9.42 -1.47
CA LEU A 47 -5.53 8.21 -1.22
C LEU A 47 -4.51 7.97 -2.33
N LYS A 48 -4.89 8.19 -3.58
CA LYS A 48 -3.99 7.97 -4.72
C LYS A 48 -2.87 9.00 -4.80
N ARG A 49 -3.00 10.13 -4.12
CA ARG A 49 -1.93 11.13 -4.03
C ARG A 49 -0.80 10.71 -3.09
N VAL A 50 -1.06 9.78 -2.20
CA VAL A 50 -0.05 9.30 -1.26
C VAL A 50 0.97 8.46 -2.03
N PRO A 51 2.27 8.81 -1.97
CA PRO A 51 3.30 8.01 -2.63
C PRO A 51 3.29 6.57 -2.08
N GLY A 52 3.35 5.60 -2.97
CA GLY A 52 3.33 4.20 -2.58
C GLY A 52 1.96 3.53 -2.64
N VAL A 53 0.90 4.27 -2.91
CA VAL A 53 -0.44 3.71 -3.08
C VAL A 53 -0.58 3.19 -4.52
N TYR A 54 -0.86 1.90 -4.65
CA TYR A 54 -1.07 1.26 -5.95
C TYR A 54 -2.51 1.37 -6.42
N SER A 55 -3.45 1.18 -5.50
CA SER A 55 -4.87 1.29 -5.85
C SER A 55 -5.69 1.66 -4.63
N ALA A 56 -6.83 2.29 -4.88
CA ALA A 56 -7.80 2.63 -3.87
C ALA A 56 -9.19 2.39 -4.43
N LYS A 57 -9.96 1.54 -3.76
CA LYS A 57 -11.36 1.27 -4.11
C LYS A 57 -12.24 1.77 -2.98
N VAL A 58 -13.08 2.72 -3.28
CA VAL A 58 -13.95 3.35 -2.27
C VAL A 58 -15.39 2.96 -2.56
N SER A 59 -16.06 2.43 -1.53
CA SER A 59 -17.46 2.05 -1.62
C SER A 59 -18.31 2.99 -0.77
N TYR A 60 -19.20 3.71 -1.41
CA TYR A 60 -20.15 4.57 -0.72
C TYR A 60 -21.14 3.75 0.12
N ALA A 61 -21.64 2.66 -0.45
CA ALA A 61 -22.63 1.82 0.21
C ALA A 61 -22.12 1.23 1.53
N ARG A 62 -20.83 0.88 1.57
CA ARG A 62 -20.20 0.29 2.76
C ARG A 62 -19.46 1.32 3.61
N ARG A 63 -19.30 2.52 3.11
CA ARG A 63 -18.49 3.58 3.74
C ARG A 63 -17.08 3.09 4.06
N GLU A 64 -16.51 2.39 3.09
CA GLU A 64 -15.19 1.75 3.22
C GLU A 64 -14.30 2.11 2.04
N ALA A 65 -13.00 2.11 2.31
CA ALA A 65 -11.97 2.23 1.28
C ALA A 65 -11.02 1.06 1.40
N VAL A 66 -10.83 0.31 0.33
CA VAL A 66 -9.83 -0.75 0.26
C VAL A 66 -8.62 -0.19 -0.48
N VAL A 67 -7.49 -0.14 0.21
CA VAL A 67 -6.26 0.48 -0.31
C VAL A 67 -5.17 -0.58 -0.40
N VAL A 68 -4.54 -0.67 -1.56
CA VAL A 68 -3.34 -1.47 -1.76
C VAL A 68 -2.16 -0.51 -1.86
N PHE A 69 -1.19 -0.67 -0.98
CA PHE A 69 -0.06 0.23 -0.88
C PHE A 69 1.23 -0.51 -0.57
N ASP A 70 2.35 0.16 -0.83
CA ASP A 70 3.69 -0.33 -0.49
C ASP A 70 4.03 0.13 0.93
N ASP A 71 4.18 -0.81 1.85
CA ASP A 71 4.46 -0.50 3.26
C ASP A 71 5.87 0.02 3.51
N GLU A 72 6.74 -0.06 2.51
CA GLU A 72 8.08 0.56 2.59
C GLU A 72 8.04 2.04 2.20
N LYS A 73 7.06 2.47 1.41
CA LYS A 73 6.95 3.86 0.93
C LYS A 73 5.97 4.69 1.73
N THR A 74 4.95 4.07 2.27
CA THR A 74 3.92 4.76 3.04
C THR A 74 3.46 3.89 4.20
N SER A 75 2.71 4.47 5.11
CA SER A 75 2.20 3.79 6.28
C SER A 75 0.70 4.00 6.41
N LEU A 76 0.11 3.22 7.30
CA LEU A 76 -1.29 3.34 7.65
C LEU A 76 -1.63 4.75 8.13
N ASP A 77 -0.75 5.34 8.93
CA ASP A 77 -0.94 6.69 9.45
C ASP A 77 -0.98 7.73 8.33
N ASP A 78 -0.15 7.58 7.31
CA ASP A 78 -0.14 8.47 6.15
C ASP A 78 -1.44 8.38 5.37
N LEU A 79 -2.00 7.18 5.23
CA LEU A 79 -3.29 6.97 4.56
C LEU A 79 -4.43 7.61 5.34
N LYS A 80 -4.45 7.42 6.64
CA LYS A 80 -5.45 8.04 7.53
C LYS A 80 -5.34 9.55 7.51
N LYS A 81 -4.12 10.07 7.52
CA LYS A 81 -3.86 11.50 7.43
C LYS A 81 -4.38 12.08 6.12
N ALA A 82 -4.16 11.39 5.00
CA ALA A 82 -4.62 11.83 3.70
C ALA A 82 -6.15 11.97 3.64
N THR A 83 -6.88 10.98 4.18
CA THR A 83 -8.33 11.04 4.23
C THR A 83 -8.83 12.12 5.18
N THR A 84 -8.16 12.30 6.32
CA THR A 84 -8.50 13.33 7.29
C THR A 84 -8.29 14.73 6.72
N GLU A 85 -7.21 14.95 5.98
CA GLU A 85 -6.95 16.24 5.32
C GLU A 85 -7.98 16.54 4.23
N ALA A 86 -8.52 15.51 3.61
CA ALA A 86 -9.62 15.64 2.66
C ALA A 86 -10.98 15.92 3.32
N GLY A 87 -11.04 15.88 4.65
CA GLY A 87 -12.26 16.09 5.41
C GLY A 87 -13.00 14.81 5.79
N TYR A 88 -12.39 13.66 5.60
CA TYR A 88 -13.00 12.36 5.85
C TYR A 88 -12.12 11.50 6.76
N PRO A 89 -12.21 11.66 8.08
CA PRO A 89 -11.45 10.83 9.01
C PRO A 89 -11.75 9.35 8.80
N SER A 90 -10.70 8.55 8.78
CA SER A 90 -10.83 7.11 8.54
C SER A 90 -10.26 6.30 9.70
N PHE A 91 -10.79 5.09 9.85
CA PHE A 91 -10.36 4.14 10.87
C PHE A 91 -10.04 2.81 10.21
N VAL A 92 -9.04 2.12 10.71
CA VAL A 92 -8.68 0.80 10.18
C VAL A 92 -9.76 -0.20 10.58
N LYS A 93 -10.37 -0.82 9.59
CA LYS A 93 -11.34 -1.88 9.81
C LYS A 93 -10.68 -3.25 9.81
N THR A 94 -9.92 -3.55 8.75
CA THR A 94 -9.31 -4.85 8.55
C THR A 94 -8.01 -4.70 7.77
N ILE A 95 -7.02 -5.50 8.14
CA ILE A 95 -5.78 -5.64 7.37
C ILE A 95 -5.91 -6.93 6.56
N LEU A 96 -5.93 -6.78 5.25
CA LEU A 96 -6.07 -7.88 4.30
C LEU A 96 -4.71 -8.15 3.65
N ASN A 97 -3.95 -9.04 4.20
CA ASN A 97 -2.66 -9.43 3.60
C ASN A 97 -2.82 -10.64 2.70
#